data_547039608d8abd0f02c97ac2ef1510cf
#
_entry.id   547039608d8abd0f02c97ac2ef1510cf
#
_cell.length_a   1.000
_cell.length_b   1.000
_cell.length_c   1.000
_cell.angle_alpha   90.00
_cell.angle_beta   90.00
_cell.angle_gamma   90.00
#
_symmetry.space_group_name_H-M   'P 1'
#
loop_
_entity.id
_entity.type
_entity.pdbx_description
1 polymer ?
#
loop_
_entity_poly.entity_id
_entity_poly.type
_entity_poly.pdbx_seq_one_letter_code
_entity_poly.pdbx_strand_id
1 'polypeptide(L)'
;TVENHALGGTSSRTFYNRLWPDVIKGVRPGDWVIIELGHNDNGPYDSGRARASIPGIGKDTLNVTIKETGVKETVYTYGEYMRRFIQDVKAKGAHPILFSLTPRNAWEDKDSTIITRVNKTFGLWAKQVAEEQHVPFIDLNDISARKFEKFGKNKVKYICLLYTSDAADD
;
A
#
# COMPACT_ATOMS: atom_id res chain seq x y z
N THR A 1 19.66 9.46 8.11
CA THR A 1 19.70 8.11 7.49
C THR A 1 18.32 7.74 7.00
N VAL A 2 18.24 6.96 5.94
CA VAL A 2 16.99 6.36 5.44
C VAL A 2 17.06 4.86 5.68
N GLU A 3 16.03 4.32 6.32
CA GLU A 3 15.86 2.88 6.53
C GLU A 3 14.69 2.40 5.68
N ASN A 4 14.89 1.34 4.90
CA ASN A 4 13.85 0.75 4.06
C ASN A 4 13.43 -0.59 4.65
N HIS A 5 12.19 -0.64 5.13
CA HIS A 5 11.56 -1.84 5.69
C HIS A 5 10.53 -2.48 4.75
N ALA A 6 10.40 -1.97 3.52
CA ALA A 6 9.47 -2.52 2.55
C ALA A 6 9.84 -3.96 2.18
N LEU A 7 8.83 -4.82 2.12
CA LEU A 7 8.98 -6.21 1.68
C LEU A 7 8.00 -6.50 0.55
N GLY A 8 8.54 -6.94 -0.59
CA GLY A 8 7.74 -7.31 -1.75
C GLY A 8 6.69 -8.37 -1.43
N GLY A 9 5.53 -8.31 -2.08
CA GLY A 9 4.43 -9.25 -1.85
C GLY A 9 3.58 -9.01 -0.60
N THR A 10 3.93 -8.07 0.28
CA THR A 10 3.11 -7.71 1.44
C THR A 10 1.99 -6.74 1.08
N SER A 11 0.86 -6.85 1.78
CA SER A 11 -0.26 -5.91 1.76
C SER A 11 -0.26 -5.04 3.02
N SER A 12 -1.18 -4.09 3.13
CA SER A 12 -1.41 -3.34 4.35
C SER A 12 -1.67 -4.26 5.55
N ARG A 13 -2.54 -5.27 5.36
CA ARG A 13 -2.87 -6.29 6.36
C ARG A 13 -1.66 -7.12 6.77
N THR A 14 -0.98 -7.74 5.82
CA THR A 14 0.12 -8.66 6.14
C THR A 14 1.34 -7.94 6.67
N PHE A 15 1.61 -6.73 6.19
CA PHE A 15 2.68 -5.90 6.75
C PHE A 15 2.37 -5.49 8.18
N TYR A 16 1.14 -5.00 8.45
CA TYR A 16 0.73 -4.60 9.80
C TYR A 16 0.82 -5.76 10.80
N ASN A 17 0.31 -6.93 10.42
CA ASN A 17 0.21 -8.06 11.35
C ASN A 17 1.54 -8.77 11.60
N ARG A 18 2.49 -8.73 10.65
CA ARG A 18 3.68 -9.59 10.69
C ARG A 18 4.99 -8.82 10.86
N LEU A 19 5.14 -7.69 10.18
CA LEU A 19 6.42 -6.95 10.12
C LEU A 19 6.38 -5.67 10.94
N TRP A 20 5.25 -4.98 10.92
CA TRP A 20 5.09 -3.71 11.60
C TRP A 20 5.42 -3.71 13.09
N PRO A 21 5.08 -4.75 13.88
CA PRO A 21 5.44 -4.81 15.29
C PRO A 21 6.94 -4.67 15.57
N ASP A 22 7.79 -5.12 14.64
CA ASP A 22 9.24 -4.97 14.77
C ASP A 22 9.72 -3.62 14.20
N VAL A 23 9.17 -3.17 13.09
CA VAL A 23 9.51 -1.87 12.48
C VAL A 23 9.22 -0.73 13.46
N ILE A 24 8.03 -0.70 14.05
CA ILE A 24 7.61 0.40 14.95
C ILE A 24 8.46 0.48 16.23
N LYS A 25 9.12 -0.59 16.64
CA LYS A 25 10.05 -0.56 17.78
C LYS A 25 11.25 0.34 17.50
N GLY A 26 11.72 0.37 16.25
CA GLY A 26 12.87 1.18 15.83
C GLY A 26 12.55 2.67 15.65
N VAL A 27 11.29 3.02 15.48
CA VAL A 27 10.86 4.41 15.27
C VAL A 27 11.04 5.25 16.53
N ARG A 28 11.63 6.43 16.38
CA ARG A 28 11.97 7.37 17.46
C ARG A 28 11.19 8.68 17.31
N PRO A 29 11.01 9.45 18.39
CA PRO A 29 10.44 10.78 18.32
C PRO A 29 11.17 11.66 17.30
N GLY A 30 10.39 12.34 16.44
CA GLY A 30 10.91 13.21 15.38
C GLY A 30 11.23 12.51 14.05
N ASP A 31 11.21 11.18 13.99
CA ASP A 31 11.37 10.45 12.72
C ASP A 31 10.20 10.72 11.76
N TRP A 32 10.48 10.63 10.47
CA TRP A 32 9.47 10.64 9.41
C TRP A 32 9.24 9.21 8.90
N VAL A 33 7.99 8.77 8.89
CA VAL A 33 7.62 7.44 8.45
C VAL A 33 6.74 7.53 7.20
N ILE A 34 7.27 7.10 6.06
CA ILE A 34 6.55 7.04 4.79
C ILE A 34 5.84 5.69 4.68
N ILE A 35 4.54 5.72 4.40
CA ILE A 35 3.70 4.54 4.28
C ILE A 35 3.12 4.51 2.86
N GLU A 36 3.53 3.50 2.08
CA GLU A 36 3.04 3.20 0.74
C GLU A 36 2.68 1.71 0.67
N LEU A 37 1.39 1.38 0.76
CA LEU A 37 0.86 0.02 0.74
C LEU A 37 -0.44 -0.03 -0.05
N GLY A 38 -0.78 -1.20 -0.64
CA GLY A 38 -2.04 -1.40 -1.36
C GLY A 38 -1.93 -2.25 -2.62
N HIS A 39 -0.72 -2.46 -3.19
CA HIS A 39 -0.55 -3.26 -4.40
C HIS A 39 -1.03 -4.70 -4.26
N ASN A 40 -0.98 -5.25 -3.07
CA ASN A 40 -1.28 -6.65 -2.77
C ASN A 40 -2.53 -6.83 -1.90
N ASP A 41 -3.34 -5.80 -1.77
CA ASP A 41 -4.52 -5.79 -0.89
C ASP A 41 -5.77 -6.41 -1.51
N ASN A 42 -5.68 -6.88 -2.75
CA ASN A 42 -6.75 -7.61 -3.43
C ASN A 42 -6.58 -9.12 -3.29
N GLY A 43 -7.68 -9.86 -3.52
CA GLY A 43 -7.70 -11.31 -3.58
C GLY A 43 -8.49 -11.96 -2.45
N PRO A 44 -8.27 -13.25 -2.18
CA PRO A 44 -8.96 -13.97 -1.11
C PRO A 44 -8.55 -13.46 0.28
N TYR A 45 -9.52 -13.49 1.20
CA TYR A 45 -9.27 -13.12 2.60
C TYR A 45 -8.74 -14.29 3.44
N ASP A 46 -9.02 -15.51 3.04
CA ASP A 46 -8.87 -16.72 3.86
C ASP A 46 -8.03 -17.83 3.23
N SER A 47 -7.49 -17.60 2.04
CA SER A 47 -6.76 -18.65 1.29
C SER A 47 -5.61 -18.08 0.47
N GLY A 48 -4.74 -18.95 0.00
CA GLY A 48 -3.53 -18.59 -0.72
C GLY A 48 -2.62 -17.75 0.19
N ARG A 49 -2.21 -16.58 -0.28
CA ARG A 49 -1.40 -15.65 0.55
C ARG A 49 -2.24 -14.94 1.63
N ALA A 50 -3.58 -15.03 1.59
CA ALA A 50 -4.54 -14.44 2.55
C ALA A 50 -4.15 -13.00 2.94
N ARG A 51 -3.90 -12.16 1.94
CA ARG A 51 -3.33 -10.83 2.13
C ARG A 51 -4.31 -9.68 1.86
N ALA A 52 -5.51 -9.97 1.35
CA ALA A 52 -6.49 -8.94 1.03
C ALA A 52 -6.96 -8.18 2.27
N SER A 53 -7.11 -6.87 2.14
CA SER A 53 -7.86 -6.00 3.05
C SER A 53 -9.26 -5.75 2.49
N ILE A 54 -10.22 -5.39 3.33
CA ILE A 54 -11.55 -4.98 2.90
C ILE A 54 -11.42 -3.64 2.16
N PRO A 55 -11.99 -3.48 0.95
CA PRO A 55 -11.96 -2.22 0.21
C PRO A 55 -12.59 -1.06 0.98
N GLY A 56 -12.03 0.13 0.80
CA GLY A 56 -12.61 1.36 1.37
C GLY A 56 -11.97 1.80 2.67
N ILE A 57 -12.62 2.80 3.30
CA ILE A 57 -12.14 3.45 4.51
C ILE A 57 -13.09 3.28 5.72
N GLY A 58 -14.14 2.46 5.57
CA GLY A 58 -15.07 2.17 6.66
C GLY A 58 -14.42 1.45 7.84
N LYS A 59 -15.25 1.08 8.81
CA LYS A 59 -14.83 0.32 10.01
C LYS A 59 -15.28 -1.15 9.95
N ASP A 60 -15.67 -1.62 8.77
CA ASP A 60 -16.10 -2.99 8.57
C ASP A 60 -14.99 -3.97 8.89
N THR A 61 -15.38 -5.11 9.43
CA THR A 61 -14.47 -6.20 9.77
C THR A 61 -15.00 -7.53 9.26
N LEU A 62 -14.09 -8.46 8.99
CA LEU A 62 -14.41 -9.83 8.60
C LEU A 62 -13.55 -10.80 9.42
N ASN A 63 -14.18 -11.69 10.16
CA ASN A 63 -13.48 -12.77 10.84
C ASN A 63 -13.28 -13.94 9.87
N VAL A 64 -12.05 -14.36 9.69
CA VAL A 64 -11.68 -15.45 8.78
C VAL A 64 -10.87 -16.51 9.52
N THR A 65 -10.90 -17.72 8.99
CA THR A 65 -9.96 -18.78 9.36
C THR A 65 -9.14 -19.09 8.12
N ILE A 66 -7.83 -18.87 8.19
CA ILE A 66 -6.92 -19.13 7.08
C ILE A 66 -6.91 -20.62 6.76
N LYS A 67 -7.27 -20.99 5.54
CA LYS A 67 -7.46 -22.39 5.13
C LYS A 67 -6.19 -23.23 5.25
N GLU A 68 -5.06 -22.63 4.91
CA GLU A 68 -3.76 -23.31 4.90
C GLU A 68 -3.18 -23.54 6.29
N THR A 69 -3.55 -22.74 7.28
CA THR A 69 -2.92 -22.76 8.62
C THR A 69 -3.90 -22.96 9.77
N GLY A 70 -5.21 -22.80 9.54
CA GLY A 70 -6.23 -22.81 10.57
C GLY A 70 -6.21 -21.58 11.51
N VAL A 71 -5.34 -20.60 11.27
CA VAL A 71 -5.25 -19.38 12.09
C VAL A 71 -6.49 -18.54 11.91
N LYS A 72 -7.07 -18.10 13.02
CA LYS A 72 -8.19 -17.16 13.05
C LYS A 72 -7.65 -15.72 13.03
N GLU A 73 -8.22 -14.89 12.18
CA GLU A 73 -7.80 -13.51 12.01
C GLU A 73 -9.00 -12.60 11.75
N THR A 74 -8.94 -11.37 12.25
CA THR A 74 -9.88 -10.32 11.89
C THR A 74 -9.26 -9.44 10.80
N VAL A 75 -9.92 -9.38 9.65
CA VAL A 75 -9.55 -8.53 8.52
C VAL A 75 -10.26 -7.20 8.66
N TYR A 76 -9.55 -6.11 8.44
CA TYR A 76 -10.06 -4.74 8.48
C TYR A 76 -10.08 -4.14 7.09
N THR A 77 -10.71 -2.96 6.97
CA THR A 77 -10.61 -2.18 5.75
C THR A 77 -9.18 -1.67 5.52
N TYR A 78 -8.85 -1.40 4.27
CA TYR A 78 -7.59 -0.74 3.91
C TYR A 78 -7.40 0.56 4.72
N GLY A 79 -8.44 1.38 4.79
CA GLY A 79 -8.37 2.64 5.54
C GLY A 79 -8.14 2.44 7.03
N GLU A 80 -8.70 1.37 7.62
CA GLU A 80 -8.46 1.07 9.03
C GLU A 80 -7.00 0.66 9.27
N TYR A 81 -6.37 -0.11 8.38
CA TYR A 81 -4.93 -0.38 8.49
C TYR A 81 -4.11 0.90 8.37
N MET A 82 -4.45 1.81 7.45
CA MET A 82 -3.76 3.10 7.34
C MET A 82 -3.88 3.94 8.62
N ARG A 83 -5.08 3.99 9.23
CA ARG A 83 -5.27 4.69 10.52
C ARG A 83 -4.38 4.10 11.62
N ARG A 84 -4.29 2.79 11.71
CA ARG A 84 -3.47 2.10 12.71
C ARG A 84 -1.99 2.43 12.54
N PHE A 85 -1.47 2.36 11.32
CA PHE A 85 -0.10 2.80 11.05
C PHE A 85 0.15 4.23 11.50
N ILE A 86 -0.76 5.16 11.15
CA ILE A 86 -0.65 6.56 11.53
C ILE A 86 -0.67 6.74 13.04
N GLN A 87 -1.59 6.07 13.73
CA GLN A 87 -1.73 6.17 15.19
C GLN A 87 -0.49 5.65 15.91
N ASP A 88 0.04 4.51 15.48
CA ASP A 88 1.24 3.92 16.06
C ASP A 88 2.46 4.85 15.88
N VAL A 89 2.63 5.45 14.69
CA VAL A 89 3.70 6.41 14.43
C VAL A 89 3.55 7.67 15.29
N LYS A 90 2.34 8.23 15.37
CA LYS A 90 2.06 9.38 16.24
C LYS A 90 2.32 9.08 17.72
N ALA A 91 1.96 7.88 18.17
CA ALA A 91 2.22 7.45 19.55
C ALA A 91 3.71 7.38 19.90
N LYS A 92 4.58 7.22 18.89
CA LYS A 92 6.03 7.32 19.05
C LYS A 92 6.57 8.76 19.04
N GLY A 93 5.71 9.77 18.86
CA GLY A 93 6.14 11.15 18.65
C GLY A 93 6.81 11.38 17.29
N ALA A 94 6.56 10.52 16.33
CA ALA A 94 7.07 10.58 14.96
C ALA A 94 6.01 11.13 13.98
N HIS A 95 6.41 11.39 12.74
CA HIS A 95 5.62 12.07 11.72
C HIS A 95 5.24 11.10 10.59
N PRO A 96 3.99 10.60 10.51
CA PRO A 96 3.55 9.76 9.41
C PRO A 96 3.26 10.58 8.14
N ILE A 97 3.59 10.02 6.99
CA ILE A 97 3.21 10.52 5.66
C ILE A 97 2.60 9.36 4.87
N LEU A 98 1.42 9.54 4.29
CA LEU A 98 0.84 8.58 3.37
C LEU A 98 1.20 8.92 1.92
N PHE A 99 1.57 7.90 1.17
CA PHE A 99 1.74 7.97 -0.27
C PHE A 99 0.65 7.17 -0.98
N SER A 100 0.21 7.64 -2.14
CA SER A 100 -0.48 6.77 -3.09
C SER A 100 0.53 5.82 -3.74
N LEU A 101 0.02 4.72 -4.32
CA LEU A 101 0.86 3.65 -4.87
C LEU A 101 1.69 4.12 -6.07
N THR A 102 2.92 3.70 -6.16
CA THR A 102 3.69 3.78 -7.41
C THR A 102 2.89 3.11 -8.55
N PRO A 103 2.72 3.76 -9.72
CA PRO A 103 1.92 3.17 -10.78
C PRO A 103 2.59 1.92 -11.35
N ARG A 104 1.78 0.93 -11.73
CA ARG A 104 2.24 -0.19 -12.54
C ARG A 104 2.48 0.27 -13.98
N ASN A 105 3.29 -0.45 -14.74
CA ASN A 105 3.42 -0.24 -16.18
C ASN A 105 2.16 -0.77 -16.91
N ALA A 106 1.01 -0.24 -16.54
CA ALA A 106 -0.30 -0.56 -17.09
C ALA A 106 -0.89 0.67 -17.77
N TRP A 107 -1.17 0.56 -19.04
CA TRP A 107 -1.70 1.63 -19.88
C TRP A 107 -3.21 1.42 -20.06
N GLU A 108 -3.99 2.50 -20.18
CA GLU A 108 -5.45 2.41 -20.25
C GLU A 108 -5.93 1.50 -21.38
N ASP A 109 -5.23 1.56 -22.52
CA ASP A 109 -5.45 0.64 -23.64
C ASP A 109 -4.15 0.45 -24.44
N LYS A 110 -4.19 -0.39 -25.49
CA LYS A 110 -3.02 -0.74 -26.31
C LYS A 110 -2.35 0.48 -26.95
N ASP A 111 -3.13 1.45 -27.37
CA ASP A 111 -2.67 2.62 -28.09
C ASP A 111 -2.60 3.87 -27.21
N SER A 112 -3.05 3.77 -25.95
CA SER A 112 -3.03 4.86 -25.00
C SER A 112 -1.63 5.30 -24.65
N THR A 113 -1.47 6.59 -24.44
CA THR A 113 -0.29 7.22 -23.84
C THR A 113 -0.47 7.49 -22.36
N ILE A 114 -1.60 7.05 -21.79
CA ILE A 114 -2.01 7.31 -20.41
C ILE A 114 -1.83 6.06 -19.55
N ILE A 115 -1.11 6.20 -18.47
CA ILE A 115 -0.95 5.17 -17.43
C ILE A 115 -2.23 5.07 -16.59
N THR A 116 -2.66 3.85 -16.31
CA THR A 116 -3.80 3.59 -15.41
C THR A 116 -3.52 4.12 -14.00
N ARG A 117 -4.44 4.92 -13.46
CA ARG A 117 -4.36 5.51 -12.12
C ARG A 117 -5.10 4.66 -11.07
N VAL A 118 -4.69 4.83 -9.81
CA VAL A 118 -5.38 4.25 -8.64
C VAL A 118 -6.18 5.28 -7.84
N ASN A 119 -6.50 6.42 -8.48
CA ASN A 119 -7.20 7.56 -7.89
C ASN A 119 -8.69 7.34 -7.59
N LYS A 120 -9.23 6.17 -7.90
CA LYS A 120 -10.60 5.74 -7.57
C LYS A 120 -10.64 4.61 -6.53
N THR A 121 -9.48 4.12 -6.12
CA THR A 121 -9.33 2.99 -5.20
C THR A 121 -8.32 3.32 -4.11
N PHE A 122 -7.25 2.56 -3.98
CA PHE A 122 -6.25 2.70 -2.90
C PHE A 122 -5.63 4.10 -2.81
N GLY A 123 -5.39 4.77 -3.93
CA GLY A 123 -4.89 6.15 -3.92
C GLY A 123 -5.89 7.13 -3.33
N LEU A 124 -7.18 6.98 -3.68
CA LEU A 124 -8.27 7.77 -3.11
C LEU A 124 -8.41 7.50 -1.61
N TRP A 125 -8.42 6.23 -1.22
CA TRP A 125 -8.60 5.84 0.18
C TRP A 125 -7.43 6.30 1.06
N ALA A 126 -6.20 6.20 0.57
CA ALA A 126 -5.04 6.75 1.28
C ALA A 126 -5.16 8.26 1.49
N LYS A 127 -5.57 9.01 0.45
CA LYS A 127 -5.82 10.44 0.54
C LYS A 127 -6.89 10.77 1.57
N GLN A 128 -8.05 10.10 1.52
CA GLN A 128 -9.14 10.32 2.46
C GLN A 128 -8.74 10.08 3.91
N VAL A 129 -7.98 9.01 4.17
CA VAL A 129 -7.47 8.73 5.53
C VAL A 129 -6.45 9.78 5.96
N ALA A 130 -5.57 10.22 5.07
CA ALA A 130 -4.61 11.28 5.40
C ALA A 130 -5.31 12.58 5.77
N GLU A 131 -6.34 12.97 5.03
CA GLU A 131 -7.17 14.15 5.31
C GLU A 131 -7.89 13.99 6.65
N GLU A 132 -8.54 12.85 6.90
CA GLU A 132 -9.23 12.54 8.16
C GLU A 132 -8.27 12.60 9.36
N GLN A 133 -7.07 12.06 9.22
CA GLN A 133 -6.08 11.96 10.29
C GLN A 133 -5.16 13.20 10.40
N HIS A 134 -5.37 14.21 9.55
CA HIS A 134 -4.55 15.43 9.48
C HIS A 134 -3.05 15.13 9.35
N VAL A 135 -2.69 14.26 8.39
CA VAL A 135 -1.31 13.94 8.05
C VAL A 135 -1.02 14.28 6.59
N PRO A 136 0.24 14.55 6.24
CA PRO A 136 0.62 14.80 4.85
C PRO A 136 0.27 13.61 3.93
N PHE A 137 -0.17 13.94 2.71
CA PHE A 137 -0.39 12.98 1.63
C PHE A 137 0.40 13.40 0.39
N ILE A 138 1.05 12.45 -0.26
CA ILE A 138 1.73 12.66 -1.54
C ILE A 138 1.13 11.72 -2.58
N ASP A 139 0.58 12.29 -3.66
CA ASP A 139 0.07 11.51 -4.79
C ASP A 139 1.22 11.03 -5.69
N LEU A 140 1.97 10.05 -5.18
CA LEU A 140 3.08 9.44 -5.90
C LEU A 140 2.62 8.75 -7.18
N ASN A 141 1.38 8.22 -7.19
CA ASN A 141 0.80 7.57 -8.37
C ASN A 141 0.73 8.52 -9.55
N ASP A 142 0.10 9.68 -9.38
CA ASP A 142 -0.04 10.66 -10.46
C ASP A 142 1.30 11.28 -10.84
N ILE A 143 2.13 11.65 -9.86
CA ILE A 143 3.46 12.23 -10.12
C ILE A 143 4.33 11.29 -10.95
N SER A 144 4.37 10.01 -10.59
CA SER A 144 5.18 9.00 -11.29
C SER A 144 4.57 8.63 -12.64
N ALA A 145 3.24 8.49 -12.72
CA ALA A 145 2.56 8.18 -13.96
C ALA A 145 2.80 9.25 -15.03
N ARG A 146 2.71 10.54 -14.68
CA ARG A 146 3.05 11.64 -15.61
C ARG A 146 4.49 11.56 -16.12
N LYS A 147 5.43 11.10 -15.31
CA LYS A 147 6.81 10.87 -15.74
C LYS A 147 6.89 9.69 -16.70
N PHE A 148 6.22 8.60 -16.40
CA PHE A 148 6.17 7.41 -17.25
C PHE A 148 5.54 7.72 -18.61
N GLU A 149 4.46 8.50 -18.64
CA GLU A 149 3.81 8.96 -19.85
C GLU A 149 4.77 9.75 -20.77
N LYS A 150 5.58 10.63 -20.17
CA LYS A 150 6.63 11.38 -20.91
C LYS A 150 7.75 10.48 -21.44
N PHE A 151 8.10 9.42 -20.72
CA PHE A 151 9.10 8.45 -21.19
C PHE A 151 8.59 7.54 -22.29
N GLY A 152 7.27 7.25 -22.30
CA GLY A 152 6.60 6.36 -23.23
C GLY A 152 6.83 4.87 -22.93
N LYS A 153 5.95 4.04 -23.46
CA LYS A 153 5.89 2.57 -23.19
C LYS A 153 7.24 1.86 -23.35
N ASN A 154 7.99 2.22 -24.39
CA ASN A 154 9.25 1.56 -24.70
C ASN A 154 10.35 1.77 -23.66
N LYS A 155 10.35 2.91 -22.98
CA LYS A 155 11.33 3.21 -21.93
C LYS A 155 10.85 2.75 -20.56
N VAL A 156 9.55 2.87 -20.27
CA VAL A 156 8.97 2.53 -18.97
C VAL A 156 9.18 1.05 -18.61
N LYS A 157 9.16 0.13 -19.58
CA LYS A 157 9.45 -1.29 -19.35
C LYS A 157 10.83 -1.58 -18.74
N TYR A 158 11.79 -0.66 -18.85
CA TYR A 158 13.13 -0.82 -18.28
C TYR A 158 13.30 -0.15 -16.91
N ILE A 159 12.36 0.73 -16.52
CA ILE A 159 12.47 1.50 -15.27
C ILE A 159 11.37 1.15 -14.27
N CYS A 160 10.26 0.54 -14.71
CA CYS A 160 9.18 0.13 -13.85
C CYS A 160 9.34 -1.34 -13.46
N LEU A 161 9.92 -1.60 -12.30
CA LEU A 161 10.11 -2.95 -11.75
C LEU A 161 8.80 -3.64 -11.35
N LEU A 162 7.73 -2.88 -11.10
CA LEU A 162 6.42 -3.42 -10.71
C LEU A 162 5.73 -4.23 -11.82
N TYR A 163 6.16 -4.08 -13.07
CA TYR A 163 5.67 -4.90 -14.17
C TYR A 163 6.43 -6.22 -14.31
N THR A 164 7.71 -6.22 -13.96
CA THR A 164 8.57 -7.40 -14.03
C THR A 164 8.53 -8.24 -12.74
N SER A 165 7.96 -7.69 -11.67
CA SER A 165 7.86 -8.35 -10.37
C SER A 165 6.61 -9.23 -10.20
N ASP A 166 5.89 -9.55 -11.28
CA ASP A 166 4.97 -10.71 -11.27
C ASP A 166 5.73 -12.02 -10.96
N ALA A 167 7.07 -12.01 -11.04
CA ALA A 167 7.95 -13.03 -10.47
C ALA A 167 7.87 -13.15 -8.93
N ALA A 168 7.13 -12.27 -8.25
CA ALA A 168 6.83 -12.42 -6.82
C ALA A 168 5.53 -13.21 -6.59
N ASP A 169 4.85 -13.63 -7.66
CA ASP A 169 3.61 -14.41 -7.61
C ASP A 169 3.82 -15.91 -7.86
N ASP A 170 5.07 -16.38 -8.07
CA ASP A 170 5.45 -17.78 -8.11
C ASP A 170 5.80 -18.34 -6.73
#